data_20fb9e0370630922e610c4b8b82d2a4c
#
_entry.id   20fb9e0370630922e610c4b8b82d2a4c
#
_cell.length_a   1.000
_cell.length_b   1.000
_cell.length_c   1.000
_cell.angle_alpha   90.00
_cell.angle_beta   90.00
_cell.angle_gamma   90.00
#
_symmetry.space_group_name_H-M   'P 1'
#
loop_
_entity.id
_entity.type
_entity.pdbx_description
1 polymer ?
#
loop_
_entity_poly.entity_id
_entity_poly.type
_entity_poly.pdbx_seq_one_letter_code
_entity_poly.pdbx_strand_id
1 'polypeptide(L)'
;MTHVHCKDLVLGRANNPEDYRSFYNNFNGEGTLIRHDKVHNRYGYNMTRAAGEAFEELEPDKRILMFSRSSYIGMHRYGGIWQGDNLSWWSHLLLNIKMMPSLNMCGFLYTGADLGGFGADTTDARVLRWRPFGLFTHQMRNPAA
;
A
#
# COMPACT_ATOMS: atom_id res chain seq x y z
N MET A 1 9.42 21.48 -3.87
CA MET A 1 9.01 20.77 -2.64
C MET A 1 7.51 20.92 -2.46
N THR A 2 6.75 19.95 -2.90
CA THR A 2 5.29 19.96 -2.75
C THR A 2 4.93 19.40 -1.40
N HIS A 3 4.91 20.22 -0.37
CA HIS A 3 4.35 19.84 0.92
C HIS A 3 2.85 19.55 0.73
N VAL A 4 2.49 18.27 0.78
CA VAL A 4 1.10 17.92 1.04
C VAL A 4 0.79 18.40 2.45
N HIS A 5 0.11 19.53 2.58
CA HIS A 5 -0.34 20.00 3.89
C HIS A 5 -1.39 19.03 4.41
N CYS A 6 -0.98 18.12 5.29
CA CYS A 6 -1.89 17.23 6.02
C CYS A 6 -2.88 17.95 6.94
N LYS A 7 -2.80 19.27 7.04
CA LYS A 7 -3.61 20.04 8.00
C LYS A 7 -5.12 20.04 7.74
N ASP A 8 -5.53 19.80 6.51
CA ASP A 8 -6.95 19.82 6.12
C ASP A 8 -7.56 18.41 5.97
N LEU A 9 -6.81 17.39 6.34
CA LEU A 9 -7.22 16.00 6.23
C LEU A 9 -7.95 15.55 7.50
N VAL A 10 -9.24 15.63 7.47
CA VAL A 10 -10.06 14.79 8.36
C VAL A 10 -10.02 13.38 7.78
N LEU A 11 -9.10 12.56 8.27
CA LEU A 11 -8.82 11.20 7.77
C LEU A 11 -10.09 10.35 7.59
N GLY A 12 -11.11 10.54 8.44
CA GLY A 12 -12.39 9.86 8.33
C GLY A 12 -13.14 10.19 7.04
N ARG A 13 -13.08 11.43 6.56
CA ARG A 13 -13.80 11.86 5.35
C ARG A 13 -13.11 11.40 4.07
N ALA A 14 -11.81 11.23 4.09
CA ALA A 14 -11.06 10.76 2.93
C ALA A 14 -11.42 9.33 2.51
N ASN A 15 -11.94 8.53 3.43
CA ASN A 15 -12.30 7.13 3.20
C ASN A 15 -13.81 6.87 3.16
N ASN A 16 -14.65 7.89 3.39
CA ASN A 16 -16.09 7.76 3.34
C ASN A 16 -16.61 8.17 1.95
N PRO A 17 -17.19 7.25 1.17
CA PRO A 17 -17.68 7.56 -0.17
C PRO A 17 -18.72 8.69 -0.22
N GLU A 18 -19.51 8.85 0.83
CA GLU A 18 -20.52 9.90 0.94
C GLU A 18 -19.92 11.30 0.98
N ASP A 19 -18.72 11.42 1.56
CA ASP A 19 -18.00 12.69 1.69
C ASP A 19 -17.10 13.03 0.49
N TYR A 20 -16.88 12.11 -0.44
CA TYR A 20 -15.95 12.32 -1.56
C TYR A 20 -16.26 13.54 -2.40
N ARG A 21 -17.53 13.94 -2.50
CA ARG A 21 -17.96 15.11 -3.28
C ARG A 21 -17.86 16.42 -2.52
N SER A 22 -17.87 16.36 -1.20
CA SER A 22 -17.78 17.54 -0.32
C SER A 22 -16.36 17.84 0.15
N PHE A 23 -15.45 16.87 0.04
CA PHE A 23 -14.08 16.99 0.48
C PHE A 23 -13.15 17.43 -0.67
N TYR A 24 -12.34 18.43 -0.40
CA TYR A 24 -11.39 19.00 -1.36
C TYR A 24 -9.95 18.84 -0.89
N ASN A 25 -9.06 18.53 -1.82
CA ASN A 25 -7.63 18.38 -1.58
C ASN A 25 -6.87 19.51 -2.25
N ASN A 26 -5.92 20.09 -1.54
CA ASN A 26 -4.95 21.01 -2.13
C ASN A 26 -3.71 20.21 -2.56
N PHE A 27 -3.70 19.81 -3.81
CA PHE A 27 -2.70 18.88 -4.33
C PHE A 27 -1.34 19.52 -4.62
N ASN A 28 -1.33 20.79 -4.96
CA ASN A 28 -0.13 21.44 -5.46
C ASN A 28 0.46 22.46 -4.46
N GLY A 29 -0.21 22.71 -3.34
CA GLY A 29 0.16 23.82 -2.46
C GLY A 29 -0.09 25.22 -3.05
N GLU A 30 -0.61 25.28 -4.27
CA GLU A 30 -0.83 26.51 -5.03
C GLU A 30 -2.25 27.08 -4.88
N GLY A 31 -3.00 26.57 -3.92
CA GLY A 31 -4.37 27.01 -3.67
C GLY A 31 -5.43 26.41 -4.59
N THR A 32 -5.05 25.54 -5.53
CA THR A 32 -6.01 24.83 -6.39
C THR A 32 -6.66 23.68 -5.62
N LEU A 33 -7.93 23.81 -5.34
CA LEU A 33 -8.71 22.77 -4.67
C LEU A 33 -9.29 21.78 -5.68
N ILE A 34 -8.95 20.53 -5.51
CA ILE A 34 -9.48 19.43 -6.33
C ILE A 34 -10.39 18.56 -5.45
N ARG A 35 -11.61 18.36 -5.92
CA ARG A 35 -12.58 17.52 -5.22
C ARG A 35 -12.06 16.08 -5.07
N HIS A 36 -12.27 15.48 -3.90
CA HIS A 36 -11.64 14.21 -3.53
C HIS A 36 -12.05 13.04 -4.43
N ASP A 37 -13.28 13.00 -4.92
CA ASP A 37 -13.73 11.96 -5.85
C ASP A 37 -12.91 11.87 -7.15
N LYS A 38 -12.20 12.95 -7.51
CA LYS A 38 -11.33 13.01 -8.68
C LYS A 38 -9.93 12.46 -8.42
N VAL A 39 -9.52 12.39 -7.17
CA VAL A 39 -8.12 12.12 -6.79
C VAL A 39 -7.97 11.06 -5.70
N HIS A 40 -9.06 10.49 -5.21
CA HIS A 40 -9.07 9.51 -4.13
C HIS A 40 -8.02 8.40 -4.32
N ASN A 41 -7.97 7.77 -5.47
CA ASN A 41 -7.05 6.68 -5.74
C ASN A 41 -5.56 7.11 -5.81
N ARG A 42 -5.30 8.40 -5.96
CA ARG A 42 -3.94 8.96 -5.98
C ARG A 42 -3.42 9.34 -4.59
N TYR A 43 -4.25 9.25 -3.59
CA TYR A 43 -3.91 9.68 -2.23
C TYR A 43 -2.72 8.89 -1.67
N GLY A 44 -2.82 7.56 -1.61
CA GLY A 44 -1.73 6.70 -1.16
C GLY A 44 -0.47 6.81 -2.02
N TYR A 45 -0.64 6.96 -3.35
CA TYR A 45 0.46 7.24 -4.25
C TYR A 45 1.23 8.50 -3.85
N ASN A 46 0.53 9.62 -3.63
CA ASN A 46 1.18 10.88 -3.28
C ASN A 46 1.86 10.84 -1.91
N MET A 47 1.29 10.14 -0.94
CA MET A 47 1.94 9.92 0.35
C MET A 47 3.26 9.15 0.20
N THR A 48 3.24 8.04 -0.54
CA THR A 48 4.43 7.22 -0.77
C THR A 48 5.48 7.98 -1.59
N ARG A 49 5.05 8.73 -2.59
CA ARG A 49 5.93 9.59 -3.38
C ARG A 49 6.62 10.64 -2.51
N ALA A 50 5.86 11.38 -1.70
CA ALA A 50 6.41 12.42 -0.83
C ALA A 50 7.45 11.85 0.17
N ALA A 51 7.17 10.66 0.73
CA ALA A 51 8.12 9.97 1.59
C ALA A 51 9.38 9.55 0.82
N GLY A 52 9.22 8.99 -0.39
CA GLY A 52 10.35 8.58 -1.23
C GLY A 52 11.25 9.74 -1.62
N GLU A 53 10.67 10.85 -2.08
CA GLU A 53 11.41 12.07 -2.43
C GLU A 53 12.14 12.65 -1.21
N ALA A 54 11.51 12.64 -0.02
CA ALA A 54 12.15 13.10 1.20
C ALA A 54 13.35 12.22 1.62
N PHE A 55 13.23 10.93 1.49
CA PHE A 55 14.35 10.02 1.78
C PHE A 55 15.49 10.18 0.78
N GLU A 56 15.19 10.33 -0.50
CA GLU A 56 16.19 10.56 -1.53
C GLU A 56 16.98 11.86 -1.29
N GLU A 57 16.31 12.89 -0.78
CA GLU A 57 16.93 14.16 -0.41
C GLU A 57 17.79 14.06 0.85
N LEU A 58 17.32 13.32 1.88
CA LEU A 58 18.00 13.19 3.17
C LEU A 58 19.15 12.18 3.17
N GLU A 59 19.01 11.10 2.41
CA GLU A 59 19.96 10.00 2.39
C GLU A 59 20.20 9.48 0.95
N PRO A 60 20.79 10.31 0.07
CA PRO A 60 20.92 10.02 -1.37
C PRO A 60 21.73 8.76 -1.69
N ASP A 61 22.63 8.37 -0.80
CA ASP A 61 23.49 7.20 -0.98
C ASP A 61 22.88 5.88 -0.48
N LYS A 62 21.67 5.95 0.12
CA LYS A 62 21.01 4.76 0.66
C LYS A 62 19.85 4.33 -0.21
N ARG A 63 19.76 3.02 -0.43
CA ARG A 63 18.56 2.40 -1.00
C ARG A 63 17.50 2.28 0.08
N ILE A 64 16.35 2.85 -0.17
CA ILE A 64 15.22 2.83 0.73
C ILE A 64 14.21 1.80 0.28
N LEU A 65 13.74 1.01 1.23
CA LEU A 65 12.68 0.04 1.01
C LEU A 65 11.42 0.53 1.71
N MET A 66 10.45 0.95 0.92
CA MET A 66 9.13 1.34 1.41
C MET A 66 8.07 0.38 0.93
N PHE A 67 7.07 0.15 1.77
CA PHE A 67 5.87 -0.59 1.42
C PHE A 67 4.63 0.22 1.74
N SER A 68 3.67 0.20 0.83
CA SER A 68 2.38 0.84 1.02
C SER A 68 1.26 -0.15 0.74
N ARG A 69 0.16 -0.02 1.47
CA ARG A 69 -1.04 -0.79 1.19
C ARG A 69 -1.84 -0.17 0.06
N SER A 70 -2.03 1.15 0.11
CA SER A 70 -2.74 1.89 -0.92
C SER A 70 -1.81 2.27 -2.04
N SER A 71 -2.21 1.99 -3.27
CA SER A 71 -1.37 2.21 -4.44
C SER A 71 -2.15 2.77 -5.62
N TYR A 72 -1.42 3.29 -6.57
CA TYR A 72 -1.92 3.72 -7.86
C TYR A 72 -0.84 3.51 -8.92
N ILE A 73 -1.20 3.59 -10.19
CA ILE A 73 -0.27 3.47 -11.30
C ILE A 73 0.92 4.43 -11.13
N GLY A 74 2.12 3.93 -11.28
CA GLY A 74 3.36 4.70 -11.10
C GLY A 74 3.97 4.64 -9.69
N MET A 75 3.24 4.17 -8.65
CA MET A 75 3.76 4.08 -7.30
C MET A 75 4.92 3.08 -7.16
N HIS A 76 5.01 2.09 -8.03
CA HIS A 76 6.10 1.11 -8.07
C HIS A 76 7.50 1.73 -8.17
N ARG A 77 7.60 2.99 -8.59
CA ARG A 77 8.87 3.75 -8.61
C ARG A 77 9.35 4.16 -7.23
N TYR A 78 8.47 4.21 -6.26
CA TYR A 78 8.77 4.70 -4.91
C TYR A 78 8.74 3.60 -3.85
N GLY A 79 7.99 2.52 -4.08
CA GLY A 79 7.89 1.47 -3.09
C GLY A 79 7.17 0.22 -3.59
N GLY A 80 7.23 -0.80 -2.76
CA GLY A 80 6.46 -2.02 -2.93
C GLY A 80 5.06 -1.94 -2.34
N ILE A 81 4.34 -3.04 -2.46
CA ILE A 81 2.98 -3.16 -1.95
C ILE A 81 2.82 -4.50 -1.21
N TRP A 82 2.12 -4.48 -0.09
CA TRP A 82 1.62 -5.72 0.49
C TRP A 82 0.09 -5.80 0.31
N GLN A 83 -0.44 -7.01 0.32
CA GLN A 83 -1.83 -7.26 -0.05
C GLN A 83 -2.85 -7.01 1.07
N GLY A 84 -2.44 -6.36 2.16
CA GLY A 84 -3.30 -5.92 3.25
C GLY A 84 -3.57 -7.02 4.28
N ASP A 85 -4.58 -6.81 5.10
CA ASP A 85 -4.96 -7.65 6.22
C ASP A 85 -5.72 -8.89 5.75
N ASN A 86 -4.98 -9.86 5.26
CA ASN A 86 -5.54 -11.15 4.86
C ASN A 86 -5.88 -12.02 6.09
N LEU A 87 -6.95 -12.78 5.98
CA LEU A 87 -7.30 -13.76 7.01
C LEU A 87 -6.53 -15.07 6.79
N SER A 88 -6.34 -15.83 7.88
CA SER A 88 -5.69 -17.14 7.84
C SER A 88 -6.58 -18.23 7.21
N TRP A 89 -7.13 -17.97 6.02
CA TRP A 89 -8.03 -18.87 5.31
C TRP A 89 -7.41 -19.38 4.00
N TRP A 90 -7.82 -20.57 3.59
CA TRP A 90 -7.37 -21.16 2.31
C TRP A 90 -7.73 -20.30 1.10
N SER A 91 -8.91 -19.69 1.13
CA SER A 91 -9.37 -18.77 0.08
C SER A 91 -8.48 -17.54 -0.02
N HIS A 92 -8.00 -17.01 1.10
CA HIS A 92 -7.09 -15.86 1.13
C HIS A 92 -5.70 -16.24 0.63
N LEU A 93 -5.18 -17.42 0.99
CA LEU A 93 -3.94 -17.93 0.40
C LEU A 93 -4.03 -18.02 -1.13
N LEU A 94 -5.10 -18.63 -1.62
CA LEU A 94 -5.31 -18.76 -3.07
C LEU A 94 -5.45 -17.40 -3.75
N LEU A 95 -6.15 -16.46 -3.12
CA LEU A 95 -6.29 -15.09 -3.63
C LEU A 95 -4.93 -14.40 -3.74
N ASN A 96 -4.10 -14.47 -2.68
CA ASN A 96 -2.78 -13.85 -2.68
C ASN A 96 -1.86 -14.46 -3.73
N ILE A 97 -1.89 -15.77 -3.93
CA ILE A 97 -1.14 -16.45 -5.00
C ILE A 97 -1.55 -15.93 -6.38
N LYS A 98 -2.85 -15.72 -6.62
CA LYS A 98 -3.36 -15.20 -7.90
C LYS A 98 -3.06 -13.72 -8.11
N MET A 99 -3.11 -12.92 -7.04
CA MET A 99 -2.87 -11.48 -7.12
C MET A 99 -1.39 -11.15 -7.38
N MET A 100 -0.47 -11.98 -6.88
CA MET A 100 0.97 -11.71 -7.00
C MET A 100 1.44 -11.50 -8.45
N PRO A 101 1.18 -12.42 -9.39
CA PRO A 101 1.55 -12.22 -10.78
C PRO A 101 0.88 -11.00 -11.41
N SER A 102 -0.38 -10.73 -11.05
CA SER A 102 -1.11 -9.56 -11.55
C SER A 102 -0.46 -8.25 -11.10
N LEU A 103 -0.04 -8.16 -9.85
CA LEU A 103 0.69 -7.01 -9.32
C LEU A 103 2.05 -6.84 -10.00
N ASN A 104 2.78 -7.93 -10.23
CA ASN A 104 4.05 -7.88 -10.96
C ASN A 104 3.85 -7.40 -12.40
N MET A 105 2.82 -7.83 -13.08
CA MET A 105 2.47 -7.34 -14.43
C MET A 105 2.11 -5.85 -14.44
N CYS A 106 1.62 -5.31 -13.33
CA CYS A 106 1.39 -3.87 -13.15
C CYS A 106 2.67 -3.09 -12.78
N GLY A 107 3.83 -3.75 -12.73
CA GLY A 107 5.12 -3.15 -12.44
C GLY A 107 5.53 -3.17 -10.97
N PHE A 108 4.72 -3.73 -10.07
CA PHE A 108 5.07 -3.87 -8.67
C PHE A 108 5.98 -5.09 -8.46
N LEU A 109 7.28 -4.87 -8.51
CA LEU A 109 8.26 -5.93 -8.34
C LEU A 109 8.36 -6.42 -6.89
N TYR A 110 8.21 -5.51 -5.93
CA TYR A 110 8.26 -5.81 -4.51
C TYR A 110 6.84 -5.97 -3.97
N THR A 111 6.40 -7.21 -3.90
CA THR A 111 5.06 -7.56 -3.42
C THR A 111 5.12 -8.66 -2.38
N GLY A 112 4.14 -8.68 -1.50
CA GLY A 112 4.02 -9.71 -0.49
C GLY A 112 2.67 -9.71 0.21
N ALA A 113 2.51 -10.66 1.13
CA ALA A 113 1.33 -10.81 1.97
C ALA A 113 1.74 -11.23 3.37
N ASP A 114 0.85 -11.07 4.32
CA ASP A 114 1.05 -11.54 5.68
C ASP A 114 0.95 -13.06 5.71
N LEU A 115 2.08 -13.72 5.98
CA LEU A 115 2.17 -15.18 5.96
C LEU A 115 1.50 -15.79 7.19
N GLY A 116 0.61 -16.73 6.95
CA GLY A 116 -0.21 -17.30 8.00
C GLY A 116 -1.49 -16.52 8.30
N GLY A 117 -1.62 -15.32 7.71
CA GLY A 117 -2.74 -14.40 7.90
C GLY A 117 -2.45 -13.34 8.95
N PHE A 118 -3.05 -12.17 8.76
CA PHE A 118 -3.03 -11.08 9.74
C PHE A 118 -4.12 -11.24 10.80
N GLY A 119 -5.28 -11.73 10.37
CA GLY A 119 -6.43 -11.94 11.23
C GLY A 119 -6.92 -13.39 11.22
N ALA A 120 -7.73 -13.74 12.21
CA ALA A 120 -8.25 -15.06 12.52
C ALA A 120 -7.15 -16.08 12.94
N ASP A 121 -7.59 -17.09 13.69
CA ASP A 121 -6.70 -18.16 14.15
C ASP A 121 -6.17 -18.98 12.99
N THR A 122 -4.90 -19.26 13.03
CA THR A 122 -4.26 -20.14 12.06
C THR A 122 -4.04 -21.54 12.63
N THR A 123 -3.87 -22.50 11.74
CA THR A 123 -3.47 -23.87 12.09
C THR A 123 -2.08 -24.14 11.53
N ASP A 124 -1.36 -25.09 12.13
CA ASP A 124 -0.04 -25.52 11.65
C ASP A 124 -0.05 -25.87 10.16
N ALA A 125 -1.09 -26.56 9.72
CA ALA A 125 -1.25 -26.94 8.31
C ALA A 125 -1.34 -25.71 7.39
N ARG A 126 -2.01 -24.63 7.83
CA ARG A 126 -2.09 -23.38 7.05
C ARG A 126 -0.75 -22.66 7.04
N VAL A 127 -0.09 -22.53 8.18
CA VAL A 127 1.26 -21.92 8.27
C VAL A 127 2.23 -22.66 7.35
N LEU A 128 2.22 -23.99 7.37
CA LEU A 128 3.06 -24.81 6.50
C LEU A 128 2.80 -24.58 5.00
N ARG A 129 1.58 -24.19 4.62
CA ARG A 129 1.26 -23.86 3.21
C ARG A 129 1.54 -22.40 2.86
N TRP A 130 1.44 -21.49 3.80
CA TRP A 130 1.81 -20.10 3.58
C TRP A 130 3.33 -19.90 3.43
N ARG A 131 4.14 -20.70 4.14
CA ARG A 131 5.61 -20.61 4.06
C ARG A 131 6.19 -20.78 2.65
N PRO A 132 5.84 -21.82 1.88
CA PRO A 132 6.29 -21.96 0.50
C PRO A 132 5.89 -20.76 -0.37
N PHE A 133 4.69 -20.23 -0.20
CA PHE A 133 4.29 -19.01 -0.89
C PHE A 133 5.23 -17.84 -0.56
N GLY A 134 5.56 -17.65 0.71
CA GLY A 134 6.50 -16.62 1.16
C GLY A 134 7.88 -16.71 0.53
N LEU A 135 8.38 -17.92 0.26
CA LEU A 135 9.68 -18.11 -0.39
C LEU A 135 9.74 -17.56 -1.83
N PHE A 136 8.59 -17.44 -2.48
CA PHE A 136 8.48 -16.91 -3.84
C PHE A 136 8.05 -15.44 -3.87
N THR A 137 7.93 -14.79 -2.72
CA THR A 137 7.56 -13.39 -2.62
C THR A 137 8.72 -12.53 -2.13
N HIS A 138 8.80 -11.30 -2.59
CA HIS A 138 9.87 -10.37 -2.19
C HIS A 138 9.71 -9.89 -0.74
N GLN A 139 8.50 -9.96 -0.21
CA GLN A 139 8.20 -9.62 1.17
C GLN A 139 7.70 -10.85 1.90
N MET A 140 8.58 -11.43 2.69
CA MET A 140 8.26 -12.51 3.62
C MET A 140 8.02 -11.90 5.01
N ARG A 141 6.77 -11.60 5.31
CA ARG A 141 6.37 -11.04 6.60
C ARG A 141 5.50 -12.05 7.34
N ASN A 142 5.91 -12.38 8.56
CA ASN A 142 5.08 -13.14 9.49
C ASN A 142 4.70 -12.18 10.62
N PRO A 143 3.49 -11.61 10.65
CA PRO A 143 3.02 -10.89 11.81
C PRO A 143 2.89 -11.91 12.94
N ALA A 144 3.80 -11.85 13.91
CA ALA A 144 3.65 -12.62 15.12
C ALA A 144 2.36 -12.17 15.82
N ALA A 145 1.48 -13.11 16.10
CA ALA A 145 0.34 -12.90 16.97
C ALA A 145 0.80 -12.61 18.39
#